data_c7f49854ab20378904b2d9a067ef3e82
#
_entry.id   c7f49854ab20378904b2d9a067ef3e82
#
_cell.length_a   1.000
_cell.length_b   1.000
_cell.length_c   1.000
_cell.angle_alpha   90.00
_cell.angle_beta   90.00
_cell.angle_gamma   90.00
#
_symmetry.space_group_name_H-M   'P 1'
#
loop_
_entity.id
_entity.type
_entity.pdbx_description
1 polymer ?
#
loop_
_entity_poly.entity_id
_entity_poly.type
_entity_poly.pdbx_seq_one_letter_code
_entity_poly.pdbx_strand_id
1 'polypeptide(L)'
;MLKVLITCVWLLGSTYGVIAHATSVVFLNPGMSTETFWVSYTQFMQAAAKDLGLELRVRYGERDADNTLLQAREVLQGSQRPDYLVLANEQYVAPQILRMAEGSGVKLLVVNSALTPDQMQLLGTRSGIRLIGSLVADDEEAGYLMLRDLLRQHGPVAPGQSLDLLAFSGVKTTPVAQLRERGMRRALAEHPEVRLRQLVYGEWSRERAFEQATQLFKRYPQTALVWSASDQMALGAMQALQDSGRLPGKDVLFSAVNSSPEILQARLEGRLSSLVAGHFTVGGWAMVLVHDDAKGLDIGAYGGRDRQLALFQLIDASQARRLLGPTPAVNFRALSAQGKSVSYRYPFSLRLLLR
;
A
#
# COMPACT_ATOMS: atom_id res chain seq x y z
N MET A 1 -81.77 18.36 25.69
CA MET A 1 -80.94 18.16 24.48
C MET A 1 -79.51 18.53 24.81
N LEU A 2 -78.64 17.53 25.14
CA LEU A 2 -77.24 17.75 25.58
C LEU A 2 -76.35 17.52 24.38
N LYS A 3 -75.63 18.56 23.90
CA LYS A 3 -74.65 18.46 22.81
C LYS A 3 -73.26 18.04 23.40
N VAL A 4 -72.82 16.83 23.06
CA VAL A 4 -71.51 16.38 23.38
C VAL A 4 -70.52 16.89 22.30
N LEU A 5 -69.56 17.73 22.70
CA LEU A 5 -68.46 18.16 21.85
C LEU A 5 -67.29 17.10 21.96
N ILE A 6 -67.01 16.41 20.89
CA ILE A 6 -65.86 15.51 20.78
C ILE A 6 -64.67 16.34 20.27
N THR A 7 -63.70 16.58 21.15
CA THR A 7 -62.42 17.25 20.80
C THR A 7 -61.44 16.18 20.33
N CYS A 8 -61.22 16.13 19.01
CA CYS A 8 -60.10 15.31 18.47
C CYS A 8 -58.77 15.99 18.75
N VAL A 9 -57.98 15.42 19.65
CA VAL A 9 -56.58 15.80 19.87
C VAL A 9 -55.70 15.08 18.82
N TRP A 10 -55.18 15.83 17.86
CA TRP A 10 -54.18 15.34 16.92
C TRP A 10 -52.83 15.31 17.63
N LEU A 11 -52.31 14.12 17.96
CA LEU A 11 -50.94 13.91 18.39
C LEU A 11 -50.02 14.01 17.15
N LEU A 12 -49.42 15.17 16.94
CA LEU A 12 -48.32 15.35 16.03
C LEU A 12 -47.08 14.62 16.59
N GLY A 13 -46.91 13.38 16.19
CA GLY A 13 -45.66 12.62 16.45
C GLY A 13 -44.52 13.26 15.66
N SER A 14 -43.73 14.07 16.34
CA SER A 14 -42.44 14.57 15.79
C SER A 14 -41.48 13.39 15.65
N THR A 15 -41.41 12.80 14.45
CA THR A 15 -40.31 11.88 14.11
C THR A 15 -39.05 12.70 14.02
N TYR A 16 -38.28 12.75 15.10
CA TYR A 16 -36.88 13.16 15.03
C TYR A 16 -36.15 12.16 14.16
N GLY A 17 -36.02 12.47 12.89
CA GLY A 17 -35.11 11.73 12.01
C GLY A 17 -33.69 11.87 12.58
N VAL A 18 -33.14 10.79 13.12
CA VAL A 18 -31.75 10.71 13.45
C VAL A 18 -31.03 10.92 12.12
N ILE A 19 -30.43 12.10 11.93
CA ILE A 19 -29.53 12.35 10.80
C ILE A 19 -28.37 11.39 11.01
N ALA A 20 -28.37 10.27 10.28
CA ALA A 20 -27.27 9.32 10.30
C ALA A 20 -26.03 10.07 9.74
N HIS A 21 -25.18 10.53 10.64
CA HIS A 21 -23.94 11.17 10.24
C HIS A 21 -23.04 10.11 9.59
N ALA A 22 -22.56 10.37 8.38
CA ALA A 22 -21.63 9.47 7.71
C ALA A 22 -20.34 9.39 8.54
N THR A 23 -19.83 8.18 8.73
CA THR A 23 -18.54 7.97 9.43
C THR A 23 -17.43 8.71 8.71
N SER A 24 -16.77 9.61 9.43
CA SER A 24 -15.73 10.49 8.90
C SER A 24 -14.35 9.85 9.06
N VAL A 25 -13.55 9.86 7.99
CA VAL A 25 -12.23 9.26 7.92
C VAL A 25 -11.24 10.29 7.37
N VAL A 26 -10.09 10.44 8.03
CA VAL A 26 -8.96 11.16 7.44
C VAL A 26 -7.85 10.17 7.17
N PHE A 27 -7.29 10.21 5.96
CA PHE A 27 -6.07 9.48 5.60
C PHE A 27 -4.90 10.44 5.51
N LEU A 28 -3.88 10.22 6.36
CA LEU A 28 -2.57 10.86 6.25
C LEU A 28 -1.72 10.03 5.30
N ASN A 29 -1.72 10.44 4.03
CA ASN A 29 -0.96 9.80 2.97
C ASN A 29 0.49 10.31 3.02
N PRO A 30 1.51 9.47 3.22
CA PRO A 30 2.89 9.92 3.38
C PRO A 30 3.57 10.33 2.07
N GLY A 31 2.96 10.00 0.92
CA GLY A 31 3.53 10.27 -0.40
C GLY A 31 3.29 11.67 -0.90
N MET A 32 3.80 11.93 -2.10
CA MET A 32 3.47 13.16 -2.84
C MET A 32 2.09 13.04 -3.50
N SER A 33 1.39 14.15 -3.61
CA SER A 33 0.08 14.23 -4.30
C SER A 33 0.16 13.91 -5.79
N THR A 34 1.36 13.91 -6.38
CA THR A 34 1.65 13.55 -7.77
C THR A 34 2.27 12.16 -7.93
N GLU A 35 2.58 11.47 -6.85
CA GLU A 35 3.24 10.16 -6.88
C GLU A 35 2.26 9.06 -7.31
N THR A 36 2.52 8.43 -8.45
CA THR A 36 1.61 7.47 -9.12
C THR A 36 1.11 6.37 -8.19
N PHE A 37 1.97 5.79 -7.35
CA PHE A 37 1.57 4.75 -6.40
C PHE A 37 0.55 5.28 -5.39
N TRP A 38 0.84 6.42 -4.74
CA TRP A 38 -0.02 6.96 -3.70
C TRP A 38 -1.32 7.55 -4.26
N VAL A 39 -1.29 8.04 -5.50
CA VAL A 39 -2.51 8.44 -6.24
C VAL A 39 -3.40 7.22 -6.48
N SER A 40 -2.86 6.12 -7.02
CA SER A 40 -3.62 4.88 -7.26
C SER A 40 -4.17 4.27 -5.96
N TYR A 41 -3.37 4.30 -4.89
CA TYR A 41 -3.76 3.87 -3.55
C TYR A 41 -4.97 4.67 -3.03
N THR A 42 -4.89 6.00 -3.15
CA THR A 42 -5.97 6.92 -2.74
C THR A 42 -7.22 6.74 -3.58
N GLN A 43 -7.10 6.58 -4.90
CA GLN A 43 -8.25 6.36 -5.78
C GLN A 43 -9.01 5.07 -5.42
N PHE A 44 -8.29 3.98 -5.14
CA PHE A 44 -8.92 2.73 -4.71
C PHE A 44 -9.57 2.86 -3.32
N MET A 45 -8.93 3.61 -2.41
CA MET A 45 -9.48 3.93 -1.09
C MET A 45 -10.75 4.79 -1.19
N GLN A 46 -10.78 5.78 -2.07
CA GLN A 46 -11.95 6.64 -2.34
C GLN A 46 -13.12 5.84 -2.94
N ALA A 47 -12.82 4.93 -3.87
CA ALA A 47 -13.85 4.05 -4.44
C ALA A 47 -14.52 3.17 -3.36
N ALA A 48 -13.73 2.62 -2.45
CA ALA A 48 -14.23 1.84 -1.32
C ALA A 48 -15.04 2.70 -0.34
N ALA A 49 -14.53 3.88 0.03
CA ALA A 49 -15.22 4.80 0.93
C ALA A 49 -16.59 5.21 0.38
N LYS A 50 -16.66 5.53 -0.92
CA LYS A 50 -17.91 5.87 -1.61
C LYS A 50 -18.93 4.72 -1.55
N ASP A 51 -18.51 3.49 -1.89
CA ASP A 51 -19.40 2.33 -1.87
C ASP A 51 -19.90 2.02 -0.44
N LEU A 52 -19.05 2.19 0.57
CA LEU A 52 -19.34 1.92 1.97
C LEU A 52 -20.09 3.07 2.69
N GLY A 53 -20.26 4.23 2.05
CA GLY A 53 -20.90 5.39 2.65
C GLY A 53 -20.05 6.08 3.73
N LEU A 54 -18.73 6.06 3.57
CA LEU A 54 -17.76 6.75 4.44
C LEU A 54 -17.39 8.12 3.85
N GLU A 55 -17.19 9.13 4.71
CA GLU A 55 -16.67 10.43 4.31
C GLU A 55 -15.15 10.44 4.43
N LEU A 56 -14.45 10.25 3.33
CA LEU A 56 -12.99 10.19 3.30
C LEU A 56 -12.38 11.54 2.88
N ARG A 57 -11.49 12.07 3.71
CA ARG A 57 -10.59 13.19 3.39
C ARG A 57 -9.14 12.70 3.38
N VAL A 58 -8.38 13.11 2.37
CA VAL A 58 -6.97 12.73 2.21
C VAL A 58 -6.08 13.95 2.36
N ARG A 59 -5.00 13.81 3.11
CA ARG A 59 -3.95 14.81 3.28
C ARG A 59 -2.62 14.18 2.90
N TYR A 60 -1.92 14.79 1.98
CA TYR A 60 -0.61 14.32 1.51
C TYR A 60 0.51 14.97 2.35
N GLY A 61 1.38 14.13 2.90
CA GLY A 61 2.54 14.55 3.68
C GLY A 61 3.72 14.99 2.82
N GLU A 62 3.64 14.81 1.48
CA GLU A 62 4.65 15.21 0.49
C GLU A 62 6.06 14.67 0.80
N ARG A 63 6.14 13.44 1.30
CA ARG A 63 7.38 12.78 1.73
C ARG A 63 8.11 13.49 2.87
N ASP A 64 7.45 14.41 3.55
CA ASP A 64 7.96 15.18 4.69
C ASP A 64 7.33 14.67 5.99
N ALA A 65 8.16 14.15 6.90
CA ALA A 65 7.72 13.63 8.19
C ALA A 65 7.16 14.74 9.09
N ASP A 66 7.77 15.92 9.09
CA ASP A 66 7.35 17.05 9.91
C ASP A 66 5.99 17.62 9.43
N ASN A 67 5.80 17.69 8.11
CA ASN A 67 4.51 18.04 7.52
C ASN A 67 3.43 17.00 7.90
N THR A 68 3.74 15.71 7.84
CA THR A 68 2.82 14.64 8.26
C THR A 68 2.44 14.78 9.74
N LEU A 69 3.39 15.06 10.62
CA LEU A 69 3.17 15.29 12.04
C LEU A 69 2.37 16.57 12.33
N LEU A 70 2.62 17.64 11.57
CA LEU A 70 1.83 18.87 11.65
C LEU A 70 0.36 18.61 11.28
N GLN A 71 0.13 17.94 10.15
CA GLN A 71 -1.21 17.57 9.70
C GLN A 71 -1.93 16.65 10.70
N ALA A 72 -1.21 15.70 11.30
CA ALA A 72 -1.75 14.85 12.36
C ALA A 72 -2.21 15.67 13.57
N ARG A 73 -1.41 16.65 14.00
CA ARG A 73 -1.76 17.56 15.12
C ARG A 73 -3.01 18.37 14.79
N GLU A 74 -3.09 18.97 13.61
CA GLU A 74 -4.27 19.71 13.18
C GLU A 74 -5.55 18.86 13.19
N VAL A 75 -5.48 17.62 12.69
CA VAL A 75 -6.60 16.69 12.65
C VAL A 75 -7.03 16.26 14.06
N LEU A 76 -6.09 15.94 14.93
CA LEU A 76 -6.36 15.38 16.26
C LEU A 76 -6.70 16.42 17.31
N GLN A 77 -6.22 17.66 17.17
CA GLN A 77 -6.44 18.76 18.11
C GLN A 77 -7.44 19.81 17.61
N GLY A 78 -7.84 19.74 16.34
CA GLY A 78 -8.82 20.64 15.75
C GLY A 78 -10.25 20.44 16.31
N SER A 79 -11.14 21.39 15.99
CA SER A 79 -12.53 21.36 16.43
C SER A 79 -13.39 20.32 15.70
N GLN A 80 -12.99 19.90 14.49
CA GLN A 80 -13.66 18.91 13.66
C GLN A 80 -12.82 17.64 13.54
N ARG A 81 -12.76 16.87 14.62
CA ARG A 81 -12.05 15.58 14.64
C ARG A 81 -12.80 14.54 13.83
N PRO A 82 -12.12 13.72 13.03
CA PRO A 82 -12.76 12.60 12.37
C PRO A 82 -13.07 11.46 13.37
N ASP A 83 -13.94 10.54 12.98
CA ASP A 83 -14.16 9.31 13.73
C ASP A 83 -12.92 8.39 13.63
N TYR A 84 -12.25 8.40 12.47
CA TYR A 84 -11.08 7.58 12.18
C TYR A 84 -9.94 8.37 11.57
N LEU A 85 -8.72 8.05 11.99
CA LEU A 85 -7.48 8.47 11.36
C LEU A 85 -6.73 7.24 10.83
N VAL A 86 -6.54 7.19 9.51
CA VAL A 86 -5.75 6.16 8.83
C VAL A 86 -4.39 6.76 8.51
N LEU A 87 -3.31 6.03 8.79
CA LEU A 87 -1.94 6.52 8.61
C LEU A 87 -0.98 5.39 8.26
N ALA A 88 0.10 5.70 7.56
CA ALA A 88 1.22 4.78 7.34
C ALA A 88 2.36 5.08 8.33
N ASN A 89 3.08 4.04 8.77
CA ASN A 89 4.29 4.21 9.60
C ASN A 89 5.51 4.52 8.73
N GLU A 90 5.34 5.45 7.80
CA GLU A 90 6.43 5.92 6.94
C GLU A 90 7.42 6.72 7.79
N GLN A 91 8.71 6.52 7.57
CA GLN A 91 9.77 7.15 8.37
C GLN A 91 9.58 7.04 9.90
N TYR A 92 8.85 6.00 10.34
CA TYR A 92 8.59 5.70 11.76
C TYR A 92 7.80 6.78 12.53
N VAL A 93 6.96 7.59 11.85
CA VAL A 93 6.16 8.67 12.47
C VAL A 93 4.96 8.18 13.29
N ALA A 94 4.47 6.97 13.04
CA ALA A 94 3.23 6.48 13.67
C ALA A 94 3.23 6.52 15.21
N PRO A 95 4.30 6.15 15.94
CA PRO A 95 4.28 6.21 17.40
C PRO A 95 4.02 7.61 17.94
N GLN A 96 4.52 8.64 17.28
CA GLN A 96 4.29 10.02 17.68
C GLN A 96 2.84 10.45 17.42
N ILE A 97 2.28 10.07 16.27
CA ILE A 97 0.87 10.34 15.94
C ILE A 97 -0.07 9.60 16.89
N LEU A 98 0.23 8.35 17.24
CA LEU A 98 -0.55 7.58 18.21
C LEU A 98 -0.57 8.24 19.59
N ARG A 99 0.59 8.75 20.05
CA ARG A 99 0.64 9.51 21.31
C ARG A 99 -0.16 10.81 21.25
N MET A 100 -0.15 11.52 20.13
CA MET A 100 -0.97 12.73 19.94
C MET A 100 -2.47 12.43 19.94
N ALA A 101 -2.86 11.21 19.55
CA ALA A 101 -4.26 10.78 19.53
C ALA A 101 -4.77 10.33 20.90
N GLU A 102 -3.91 10.19 21.91
CA GLU A 102 -4.31 9.78 23.27
C GLU A 102 -5.37 10.73 23.82
N GLY A 103 -6.50 10.20 24.27
CA GLY A 103 -7.62 10.98 24.80
C GLY A 103 -8.45 11.76 23.75
N SER A 104 -8.08 11.74 22.48
CA SER A 104 -8.82 12.46 21.42
C SER A 104 -10.19 11.85 21.10
N GLY A 105 -10.40 10.56 21.42
CA GLY A 105 -11.57 9.79 21.01
C GLY A 105 -11.49 9.23 19.58
N VAL A 106 -10.56 9.71 18.75
CA VAL A 106 -10.36 9.26 17.37
C VAL A 106 -9.80 7.83 17.34
N LYS A 107 -10.40 6.97 16.52
CA LYS A 107 -9.88 5.61 16.28
C LYS A 107 -8.81 5.63 15.19
N LEU A 108 -7.78 4.80 15.34
CA LEU A 108 -6.63 4.78 14.42
C LEU A 108 -6.50 3.42 13.74
N LEU A 109 -6.15 3.45 12.44
CA LEU A 109 -5.76 2.27 11.68
C LEU A 109 -4.42 2.54 11.00
N VAL A 110 -3.43 1.66 11.23
CA VAL A 110 -2.13 1.77 10.56
C VAL A 110 -2.14 0.92 9.29
N VAL A 111 -1.70 1.50 8.18
CA VAL A 111 -1.69 0.83 6.87
C VAL A 111 -0.31 0.89 6.21
N ASN A 112 -0.09 0.06 5.20
CA ASN A 112 1.11 -0.01 4.37
C ASN A 112 2.40 -0.39 5.12
N SER A 113 2.73 0.28 6.20
CA SER A 113 3.86 -0.04 7.08
C SER A 113 3.37 -0.10 8.53
N ALA A 114 3.46 -1.26 9.17
CA ALA A 114 3.07 -1.46 10.57
C ALA A 114 4.07 -0.83 11.54
N LEU A 115 3.66 -0.72 12.80
CA LEU A 115 4.59 -0.44 13.89
C LEU A 115 5.56 -1.63 14.05
N THR A 116 6.81 -1.32 14.37
CA THR A 116 7.77 -2.36 14.75
C THR A 116 7.46 -2.89 16.16
N PRO A 117 7.94 -4.10 16.53
CA PRO A 117 7.76 -4.64 17.89
C PRO A 117 8.25 -3.66 18.96
N ASP A 118 9.40 -3.02 18.75
CA ASP A 118 9.95 -2.04 19.70
C ASP A 118 9.05 -0.81 19.84
N GLN A 119 8.47 -0.32 18.74
CA GLN A 119 7.52 0.78 18.76
C GLN A 119 6.23 0.41 19.49
N MET A 120 5.73 -0.82 19.30
CA MET A 120 4.57 -1.34 20.03
C MET A 120 4.88 -1.45 21.52
N GLN A 121 6.06 -1.93 21.90
CA GLN A 121 6.51 -2.01 23.29
C GLN A 121 6.60 -0.62 23.94
N LEU A 122 7.15 0.37 23.24
CA LEU A 122 7.25 1.76 23.71
C LEU A 122 5.89 2.44 23.90
N LEU A 123 4.89 2.08 23.13
CA LEU A 123 3.52 2.57 23.31
C LEU A 123 2.87 1.93 24.54
N GLY A 124 3.23 0.70 24.87
CA GLY A 124 2.69 -0.04 26.01
C GLY A 124 1.16 -0.20 25.94
N THR A 125 0.55 -0.41 27.12
CA THR A 125 -0.92 -0.57 27.26
C THR A 125 -1.59 0.78 27.56
N ARG A 126 -1.35 1.81 26.72
CA ARG A 126 -1.98 3.12 26.92
C ARG A 126 -3.47 3.03 26.60
N SER A 127 -4.31 3.05 27.62
CA SER A 127 -5.76 2.89 27.51
C SER A 127 -6.44 4.05 26.74
N GLY A 128 -5.77 5.20 26.62
CA GLY A 128 -6.27 6.37 25.90
C GLY A 128 -6.09 6.35 24.39
N ILE A 129 -5.31 5.40 23.84
CA ILE A 129 -5.07 5.25 22.39
C ILE A 129 -6.02 4.19 21.83
N ARG A 130 -6.86 4.59 20.88
CA ARG A 130 -7.87 3.72 20.24
C ARG A 130 -7.35 3.14 18.91
N LEU A 131 -6.26 2.36 18.95
CA LEU A 131 -5.74 1.66 17.78
C LEU A 131 -6.60 0.42 17.49
N ILE A 132 -7.28 0.39 16.34
CA ILE A 132 -8.11 -0.74 15.92
C ILE A 132 -7.30 -1.87 15.26
N GLY A 133 -6.07 -1.58 14.83
CA GLY A 133 -5.13 -2.56 14.28
C GLY A 133 -4.25 -2.02 13.16
N SER A 134 -3.66 -2.95 12.42
CA SER A 134 -2.86 -2.65 11.23
C SER A 134 -3.23 -3.54 10.04
N LEU A 135 -3.01 -3.00 8.82
CA LEU A 135 -3.23 -3.71 7.57
C LEU A 135 -2.08 -3.42 6.60
N VAL A 136 -1.24 -4.42 6.34
CA VAL A 136 -0.04 -4.29 5.52
C VAL A 136 0.06 -5.41 4.49
N ALA A 137 0.79 -5.17 3.41
CA ALA A 137 1.19 -6.21 2.48
C ALA A 137 2.49 -6.88 2.93
N ASP A 138 2.80 -8.05 2.39
CA ASP A 138 4.06 -8.76 2.65
C ASP A 138 5.17 -8.27 1.71
N ASP A 139 5.78 -7.13 2.05
CA ASP A 139 6.84 -6.51 1.25
C ASP A 139 8.13 -7.34 1.17
N GLU A 140 8.39 -8.20 2.16
CA GLU A 140 9.52 -9.13 2.08
C GLU A 140 9.29 -10.18 1.00
N GLU A 141 8.10 -10.75 0.95
CA GLU A 141 7.75 -11.69 -0.12
C GLU A 141 7.77 -11.02 -1.51
N ALA A 142 7.37 -9.75 -1.61
CA ALA A 142 7.47 -9.01 -2.87
C ALA A 142 8.92 -8.96 -3.37
N GLY A 143 9.85 -8.56 -2.51
CA GLY A 143 11.28 -8.48 -2.87
C GLY A 143 11.87 -9.82 -3.27
N TYR A 144 11.45 -10.90 -2.60
CA TYR A 144 11.85 -12.27 -2.90
C TYR A 144 11.30 -12.75 -4.25
N LEU A 145 10.00 -12.59 -4.49
CA LEU A 145 9.34 -12.99 -5.73
C LEU A 145 9.97 -12.32 -6.97
N MET A 146 10.31 -11.05 -6.87
CA MET A 146 10.93 -10.31 -7.97
C MET A 146 12.24 -10.92 -8.44
N LEU A 147 13.16 -11.21 -7.52
CA LEU A 147 14.44 -11.78 -7.89
C LEU A 147 14.31 -13.24 -8.36
N ARG A 148 13.50 -14.03 -7.67
CA ARG A 148 13.21 -15.41 -8.09
C ARG A 148 12.65 -15.47 -9.50
N ASP A 149 11.72 -14.59 -9.83
CA ASP A 149 11.12 -14.59 -11.17
C ASP A 149 12.11 -14.10 -12.25
N LEU A 150 12.97 -13.13 -11.93
CA LEU A 150 14.07 -12.74 -12.83
C LEU A 150 14.99 -13.94 -13.15
N LEU A 151 15.40 -14.68 -12.13
CA LEU A 151 16.26 -15.84 -12.29
C LEU A 151 15.59 -16.98 -13.07
N ARG A 152 14.31 -17.22 -12.81
CA ARG A 152 13.50 -18.17 -13.57
C ARG A 152 13.45 -17.79 -15.07
N GLN A 153 13.35 -16.50 -15.38
CA GLN A 153 13.26 -16.00 -16.76
C GLN A 153 14.63 -15.99 -17.46
N HIS A 154 15.70 -15.73 -16.71
CA HIS A 154 17.06 -15.85 -17.24
C HIS A 154 17.39 -17.30 -17.61
N GLY A 155 16.90 -18.25 -16.83
CA GLY A 155 17.24 -19.66 -16.97
C GLY A 155 18.56 -20.03 -16.25
N PRO A 156 18.99 -21.29 -16.40
CA PRO A 156 20.16 -21.81 -15.69
C PRO A 156 21.46 -21.12 -16.12
N VAL A 157 22.33 -20.90 -15.12
CA VAL A 157 23.67 -20.34 -15.32
C VAL A 157 24.66 -21.50 -15.53
N ALA A 158 25.54 -21.38 -16.51
CA ALA A 158 26.52 -22.43 -16.78
C ALA A 158 27.50 -22.57 -15.60
N PRO A 159 28.01 -23.80 -15.32
CA PRO A 159 28.95 -24.03 -14.24
C PRO A 159 30.17 -23.09 -14.34
N GLY A 160 30.53 -22.45 -13.23
CA GLY A 160 31.65 -21.51 -13.14
C GLY A 160 31.37 -20.10 -13.65
N GLN A 161 30.19 -19.85 -14.23
CA GLN A 161 29.74 -18.51 -14.57
C GLN A 161 28.98 -17.86 -13.42
N SER A 162 28.83 -16.54 -13.48
CA SER A 162 28.04 -15.76 -12.52
C SER A 162 27.23 -14.67 -13.22
N LEU A 163 26.12 -14.31 -12.61
CA LEU A 163 25.25 -13.21 -13.06
C LEU A 163 25.47 -11.97 -12.21
N ASP A 164 25.76 -10.86 -12.85
CA ASP A 164 25.88 -9.56 -12.18
C ASP A 164 24.50 -8.93 -12.02
N LEU A 165 24.14 -8.63 -10.76
CA LEU A 165 22.90 -7.97 -10.35
C LEU A 165 23.20 -6.56 -9.84
N LEU A 166 22.42 -5.58 -10.31
CA LEU A 166 22.29 -4.26 -9.69
C LEU A 166 20.96 -4.15 -8.96
N ALA A 167 20.94 -3.45 -7.83
CA ALA A 167 19.72 -3.25 -7.05
C ALA A 167 19.47 -1.77 -6.77
N PHE A 168 18.23 -1.33 -7.05
CA PHE A 168 17.73 0.02 -6.77
C PHE A 168 16.68 -0.06 -5.66
N SER A 169 17.04 0.40 -4.48
CA SER A 169 16.16 0.43 -3.31
C SER A 169 15.54 1.82 -3.09
N GLY A 170 14.48 1.85 -2.28
CA GLY A 170 13.78 3.10 -1.93
C GLY A 170 14.56 3.96 -0.93
N VAL A 171 13.84 4.71 -0.10
CA VAL A 171 14.45 5.47 1.00
C VAL A 171 14.94 4.48 2.07
N LYS A 172 16.23 4.55 2.41
CA LYS A 172 16.91 3.59 3.30
C LYS A 172 16.23 3.39 4.66
N THR A 173 15.61 4.43 5.17
CA THR A 173 14.96 4.44 6.49
C THR A 173 13.50 4.01 6.44
N THR A 174 12.92 3.69 5.29
CA THR A 174 11.52 3.26 5.23
C THR A 174 11.38 1.75 5.46
N PRO A 175 10.39 1.31 6.27
CA PRO A 175 10.17 -0.12 6.53
C PRO A 175 9.97 -0.93 5.25
N VAL A 176 9.23 -0.39 4.27
CA VAL A 176 8.96 -1.04 2.98
C VAL A 176 10.25 -1.33 2.21
N ALA A 177 11.18 -0.35 2.11
CA ALA A 177 12.45 -0.56 1.42
C ALA A 177 13.27 -1.67 2.09
N GLN A 178 13.38 -1.63 3.41
CA GLN A 178 14.11 -2.62 4.20
C GLN A 178 13.52 -4.04 4.06
N LEU A 179 12.19 -4.16 4.05
CA LEU A 179 11.51 -5.44 3.86
C LEU A 179 11.77 -6.01 2.46
N ARG A 180 11.60 -5.21 1.41
CA ARG A 180 11.87 -5.64 0.04
C ARG A 180 13.34 -6.05 -0.15
N GLU A 181 14.29 -5.32 0.45
CA GLU A 181 15.71 -5.70 0.45
C GLU A 181 15.95 -7.04 1.16
N ARG A 182 15.30 -7.31 2.31
CA ARG A 182 15.40 -8.61 2.99
C ARG A 182 14.91 -9.75 2.09
N GLY A 183 13.79 -9.56 1.41
CA GLY A 183 13.27 -10.52 0.45
C GLY A 183 14.24 -10.80 -0.70
N MET A 184 14.82 -9.75 -1.29
CA MET A 184 15.87 -9.88 -2.31
C MET A 184 17.07 -10.67 -1.78
N ARG A 185 17.56 -10.34 -0.59
CA ARG A 185 18.71 -11.03 0.02
C ARG A 185 18.40 -12.50 0.34
N ARG A 186 17.15 -12.82 0.74
CA ARG A 186 16.70 -14.20 0.93
C ARG A 186 16.82 -14.99 -0.38
N ALA A 187 16.35 -14.42 -1.50
CA ALA A 187 16.48 -15.05 -2.81
C ALA A 187 17.97 -15.17 -3.24
N LEU A 188 18.80 -14.17 -2.97
CA LEU A 188 20.25 -14.24 -3.25
C LEU A 188 20.95 -15.35 -2.48
N ALA A 189 20.56 -15.63 -1.25
CA ALA A 189 21.14 -16.70 -0.45
C ALA A 189 20.87 -18.10 -1.04
N GLU A 190 19.82 -18.26 -1.83
CA GLU A 190 19.48 -19.49 -2.55
C GLU A 190 20.23 -19.62 -3.90
N HIS A 191 20.87 -18.53 -4.38
CA HIS A 191 21.47 -18.40 -5.71
C HIS A 191 22.90 -17.86 -5.65
N PRO A 192 23.89 -18.68 -5.21
CA PRO A 192 25.29 -18.26 -5.05
C PRO A 192 25.97 -17.87 -6.36
N GLU A 193 25.41 -18.24 -7.50
CA GLU A 193 25.84 -17.82 -8.84
C GLU A 193 25.51 -16.34 -9.14
N VAL A 194 24.64 -15.70 -8.36
CA VAL A 194 24.27 -14.29 -8.55
C VAL A 194 25.14 -13.39 -7.68
N ARG A 195 25.78 -12.41 -8.31
CA ARG A 195 26.64 -11.44 -7.63
C ARG A 195 25.96 -10.09 -7.55
N LEU A 196 25.51 -9.69 -6.38
CA LEU A 196 25.05 -8.32 -6.15
C LEU A 196 26.27 -7.38 -6.22
N ARG A 197 26.42 -6.69 -7.36
CA ARG A 197 27.55 -5.77 -7.61
C ARG A 197 27.40 -4.49 -6.79
N GLN A 198 26.20 -3.93 -6.78
CA GLN A 198 25.91 -2.74 -5.99
C GLN A 198 24.40 -2.61 -5.73
N LEU A 199 24.07 -2.18 -4.51
CA LEU A 199 22.76 -1.68 -4.13
C LEU A 199 22.86 -0.18 -3.92
N VAL A 200 21.95 0.58 -4.54
CA VAL A 200 21.84 2.03 -4.39
C VAL A 200 20.44 2.44 -3.94
N TYR A 201 20.35 3.59 -3.29
CA TYR A 201 19.09 4.15 -2.82
C TYR A 201 18.63 5.22 -3.80
N GLY A 202 17.70 4.83 -4.68
CA GLY A 202 17.06 5.73 -5.67
C GLY A 202 15.93 6.56 -5.06
N GLU A 203 15.59 6.32 -3.79
CA GLU A 203 14.63 7.12 -2.99
C GLU A 203 13.27 7.28 -3.66
N TRP A 204 12.82 6.25 -4.35
CA TRP A 204 11.57 6.19 -5.12
C TRP A 204 11.54 7.12 -6.34
N SER A 205 12.64 7.87 -6.64
CA SER A 205 12.76 8.81 -7.75
C SER A 205 13.22 8.12 -9.03
N ARG A 206 12.55 8.43 -10.12
CA ARG A 206 12.92 7.99 -11.47
C ARG A 206 14.21 8.65 -11.94
N GLU A 207 14.32 9.96 -11.73
CA GLU A 207 15.46 10.76 -12.14
C GLU A 207 16.73 10.32 -11.43
N ARG A 208 16.66 10.13 -10.11
CA ARG A 208 17.78 9.66 -9.32
C ARG A 208 18.24 8.25 -9.72
N ALA A 209 17.29 7.36 -9.97
CA ALA A 209 17.61 6.01 -10.46
C ALA A 209 18.24 6.05 -11.87
N PHE A 210 17.78 6.94 -12.74
CA PHE A 210 18.38 7.16 -14.06
C PHE A 210 19.86 7.60 -13.94
N GLU A 211 20.13 8.63 -13.13
CA GLU A 211 21.49 9.14 -12.90
C GLU A 211 22.42 8.06 -12.34
N GLN A 212 21.95 7.32 -11.31
CA GLN A 212 22.70 6.23 -10.71
C GLN A 212 22.95 5.10 -11.71
N ALA A 213 21.93 4.69 -12.46
CA ALA A 213 22.03 3.62 -13.45
C ALA A 213 23.01 3.95 -14.58
N THR A 214 23.02 5.22 -15.04
CA THR A 214 23.96 5.71 -16.06
C THR A 214 25.41 5.46 -15.62
N GLN A 215 25.75 5.67 -14.37
CA GLN A 215 27.10 5.44 -13.85
C GLN A 215 27.36 3.93 -13.58
N LEU A 216 26.34 3.24 -13.08
CA LEU A 216 26.46 1.82 -12.73
C LEU A 216 26.64 0.94 -13.97
N PHE A 217 25.94 1.18 -15.06
CA PHE A 217 26.13 0.41 -16.31
C PHE A 217 27.51 0.64 -16.95
N LYS A 218 28.11 1.81 -16.78
CA LYS A 218 29.52 2.06 -17.18
C LYS A 218 30.48 1.28 -16.31
N ARG A 219 30.24 1.25 -14.99
CA ARG A 219 31.10 0.55 -14.01
C ARG A 219 30.96 -0.97 -14.08
N TYR A 220 29.76 -1.45 -14.38
CA TYR A 220 29.42 -2.88 -14.43
C TYR A 220 28.80 -3.25 -15.78
N PRO A 221 29.58 -3.24 -16.87
CA PRO A 221 29.05 -3.45 -18.22
C PRO A 221 28.46 -4.85 -18.44
N GLN A 222 28.86 -5.82 -17.59
CA GLN A 222 28.37 -7.20 -17.64
C GLN A 222 27.06 -7.42 -16.85
N THR A 223 26.44 -6.35 -16.35
CA THR A 223 25.14 -6.46 -15.64
C THR A 223 24.14 -7.21 -16.50
N ALA A 224 23.58 -8.29 -15.95
CA ALA A 224 22.55 -9.11 -16.56
C ALA A 224 21.17 -8.89 -15.94
N LEU A 225 21.13 -8.53 -14.65
CA LEU A 225 19.89 -8.40 -13.87
C LEU A 225 19.83 -7.04 -13.16
N VAL A 226 18.63 -6.45 -13.14
CA VAL A 226 18.31 -5.27 -12.33
C VAL A 226 17.06 -5.56 -11.49
N TRP A 227 17.24 -5.51 -10.17
CA TRP A 227 16.17 -5.55 -9.20
C TRP A 227 15.83 -4.12 -8.75
N SER A 228 14.56 -3.72 -8.85
CA SER A 228 14.14 -2.38 -8.48
C SER A 228 12.94 -2.41 -7.53
N ALA A 229 13.08 -1.81 -6.36
CA ALA A 229 12.04 -1.77 -5.33
C ALA A 229 10.81 -0.93 -5.71
N SER A 230 10.80 -0.25 -6.85
CA SER A 230 9.60 0.41 -7.40
C SER A 230 9.66 0.48 -8.93
N ASP A 231 8.50 0.76 -9.53
CA ASP A 231 8.35 0.96 -10.97
C ASP A 231 9.07 2.21 -11.46
N GLN A 232 8.98 3.34 -10.73
CA GLN A 232 9.61 4.59 -11.15
C GLN A 232 11.14 4.45 -11.24
N MET A 233 11.75 3.80 -10.24
CA MET A 233 13.19 3.53 -10.29
C MET A 233 13.57 2.54 -11.40
N ALA A 234 12.73 1.52 -11.66
CA ALA A 234 12.94 0.60 -12.78
C ALA A 234 12.87 1.34 -14.12
N LEU A 235 11.89 2.22 -14.32
CA LEU A 235 11.75 3.03 -15.52
C LEU A 235 12.96 3.95 -15.75
N GLY A 236 13.48 4.58 -14.68
CA GLY A 236 14.70 5.38 -14.76
C GLY A 236 15.92 4.55 -15.17
N ALA A 237 16.11 3.38 -14.54
CA ALA A 237 17.22 2.49 -14.88
C ALA A 237 17.10 1.89 -16.29
N MET A 238 15.88 1.55 -16.75
CA MET A 238 15.65 1.10 -18.14
C MET A 238 15.99 2.19 -19.15
N GLN A 239 15.62 3.45 -18.87
CA GLN A 239 15.99 4.58 -19.73
C GLN A 239 17.52 4.74 -19.84
N ALA A 240 18.24 4.70 -18.73
CA ALA A 240 19.71 4.77 -18.73
C ALA A 240 20.36 3.62 -19.54
N LEU A 241 19.78 2.43 -19.48
CA LEU A 241 20.25 1.30 -20.30
C LEU A 241 20.02 1.56 -21.80
N GLN A 242 18.84 2.06 -22.18
CA GLN A 242 18.51 2.39 -23.57
C GLN A 242 19.43 3.48 -24.13
N ASP A 243 19.74 4.52 -23.34
CA ASP A 243 20.65 5.59 -23.72
C ASP A 243 22.10 5.07 -23.90
N SER A 244 22.44 3.94 -23.30
CA SER A 244 23.73 3.24 -23.54
C SER A 244 23.73 2.33 -24.76
N GLY A 245 22.63 2.26 -25.53
CA GLY A 245 22.45 1.43 -26.72
C GLY A 245 22.08 -0.03 -26.44
N ARG A 246 21.75 -0.38 -25.19
CA ARG A 246 21.32 -1.73 -24.77
C ARG A 246 19.81 -1.81 -24.59
N LEU A 247 19.23 -2.99 -24.72
CA LEU A 247 17.80 -3.21 -24.72
C LEU A 247 17.29 -3.82 -23.39
N PRO A 248 16.44 -3.10 -22.62
CA PRO A 248 15.75 -3.68 -21.48
C PRO A 248 14.90 -4.89 -21.88
N GLY A 249 14.91 -5.91 -21.03
CA GLY A 249 14.20 -7.17 -21.27
C GLY A 249 14.89 -8.13 -22.24
N LYS A 250 15.96 -7.68 -22.89
CA LYS A 250 16.76 -8.50 -23.81
C LYS A 250 18.21 -8.62 -23.37
N ASP A 251 18.92 -7.50 -23.26
CA ASP A 251 20.32 -7.48 -22.84
C ASP A 251 20.47 -7.45 -21.32
N VAL A 252 19.48 -6.93 -20.61
CA VAL A 252 19.35 -6.89 -19.15
C VAL A 252 17.90 -7.15 -18.76
N LEU A 253 17.69 -8.09 -17.85
CA LEU A 253 16.36 -8.37 -17.30
C LEU A 253 16.07 -7.44 -16.11
N PHE A 254 14.85 -6.88 -16.09
CA PHE A 254 14.42 -5.95 -15.05
C PHE A 254 13.25 -6.49 -14.25
N SER A 255 13.26 -6.25 -12.94
CA SER A 255 12.08 -6.43 -12.09
C SER A 255 11.62 -5.12 -11.46
N ALA A 256 10.33 -5.04 -11.16
CA ALA A 256 9.72 -3.89 -10.49
C ALA A 256 8.56 -4.30 -9.59
N VAL A 257 8.22 -3.42 -8.66
CA VAL A 257 6.96 -3.43 -7.91
C VAL A 257 6.12 -2.22 -8.32
N ASN A 258 4.83 -2.32 -8.22
CA ASN A 258 3.75 -1.37 -8.49
C ASN A 258 2.99 -1.72 -9.77
N SER A 259 2.12 -0.80 -10.21
CA SER A 259 1.25 -1.01 -11.36
C SER A 259 0.91 0.31 -12.08
N SER A 260 1.89 1.22 -12.19
CA SER A 260 1.69 2.41 -13.01
C SER A 260 1.41 2.03 -14.46
N PRO A 261 0.64 2.82 -15.21
CA PRO A 261 0.35 2.52 -16.61
C PRO A 261 1.61 2.29 -17.45
N GLU A 262 2.67 3.06 -17.20
CA GLU A 262 3.94 2.96 -17.95
C GLU A 262 4.66 1.64 -17.68
N ILE A 263 4.69 1.17 -16.42
CA ILE A 263 5.34 -0.11 -16.09
C ILE A 263 4.52 -1.30 -16.59
N LEU A 264 3.19 -1.22 -16.54
CA LEU A 264 2.31 -2.24 -17.12
C LEU A 264 2.51 -2.32 -18.64
N GLN A 265 2.64 -1.19 -19.33
CA GLN A 265 2.95 -1.14 -20.75
C GLN A 265 4.34 -1.72 -21.04
N ALA A 266 5.36 -1.37 -20.25
CA ALA A 266 6.70 -1.96 -20.37
C ALA A 266 6.68 -3.50 -20.19
N ARG A 267 5.80 -4.00 -19.30
CA ARG A 267 5.58 -5.46 -19.15
C ARG A 267 4.97 -6.09 -20.39
N LEU A 268 4.01 -5.43 -21.04
CA LEU A 268 3.39 -5.91 -22.28
C LEU A 268 4.36 -5.91 -23.47
N GLU A 269 5.24 -4.94 -23.53
CA GLU A 269 6.26 -4.78 -24.57
C GLU A 269 7.49 -5.68 -24.35
N GLY A 270 7.56 -6.41 -23.23
CA GLY A 270 8.70 -7.26 -22.89
C GLY A 270 9.94 -6.51 -22.42
N ARG A 271 9.88 -5.18 -22.22
CA ARG A 271 10.97 -4.37 -21.66
C ARG A 271 11.15 -4.62 -20.15
N LEU A 272 10.07 -4.92 -19.45
CA LEU A 272 10.10 -5.36 -18.06
C LEU A 272 9.91 -6.87 -17.99
N SER A 273 10.84 -7.58 -17.40
CA SER A 273 10.83 -9.04 -17.31
C SER A 273 9.92 -9.53 -16.19
N SER A 274 10.05 -9.00 -14.99
CA SER A 274 9.29 -9.40 -13.81
C SER A 274 8.55 -8.22 -13.20
N LEU A 275 7.25 -8.37 -12.95
CA LEU A 275 6.42 -7.36 -12.29
C LEU A 275 5.66 -7.99 -11.13
N VAL A 276 5.76 -7.36 -9.97
CA VAL A 276 4.98 -7.72 -8.78
C VAL A 276 4.04 -6.56 -8.44
N ALA A 277 2.76 -6.83 -8.24
CA ALA A 277 1.78 -5.80 -7.88
C ALA A 277 0.71 -6.33 -6.94
N GLY A 278 -0.10 -5.41 -6.37
CA GLY A 278 -1.28 -5.74 -5.56
C GLY A 278 -1.46 -4.89 -4.32
N HIS A 279 -0.40 -4.35 -3.76
CA HIS A 279 -0.43 -3.65 -2.46
C HIS A 279 -1.14 -2.29 -2.48
N PHE A 280 -1.34 -1.66 -3.64
CA PHE A 280 -2.17 -0.44 -3.74
C PHE A 280 -3.61 -0.69 -3.26
N THR A 281 -4.07 -1.94 -3.27
CA THR A 281 -5.42 -2.33 -2.83
C THR A 281 -5.60 -2.24 -1.31
N VAL A 282 -4.55 -2.16 -0.52
CA VAL A 282 -4.60 -1.98 0.96
C VAL A 282 -5.49 -0.80 1.33
N GLY A 283 -5.44 0.31 0.58
CA GLY A 283 -6.28 1.49 0.85
C GLY A 283 -7.78 1.17 0.87
N GLY A 284 -8.26 0.45 -0.13
CA GLY A 284 -9.68 0.05 -0.19
C GLY A 284 -10.06 -0.99 0.87
N TRP A 285 -9.18 -1.96 1.13
CA TRP A 285 -9.40 -2.97 2.17
C TRP A 285 -9.44 -2.35 3.57
N ALA A 286 -8.64 -1.31 3.81
CA ALA A 286 -8.68 -0.53 5.05
C ALA A 286 -10.06 0.10 5.28
N MET A 287 -10.71 0.59 4.24
CA MET A 287 -12.06 1.16 4.34
C MET A 287 -13.11 0.12 4.73
N VAL A 288 -12.98 -1.13 4.28
CA VAL A 288 -13.87 -2.21 4.73
C VAL A 288 -13.72 -2.46 6.23
N LEU A 289 -12.48 -2.48 6.75
CA LEU A 289 -12.23 -2.64 8.19
C LEU A 289 -12.78 -1.47 9.01
N VAL A 290 -12.58 -0.24 8.54
CA VAL A 290 -13.11 0.97 9.18
C VAL A 290 -14.65 0.92 9.21
N HIS A 291 -15.27 0.56 8.09
CA HIS A 291 -16.72 0.42 8.00
C HIS A 291 -17.26 -0.60 9.02
N ASP A 292 -16.63 -1.77 9.10
CA ASP A 292 -17.09 -2.83 9.99
C ASP A 292 -16.91 -2.46 11.47
N ASP A 293 -15.78 -1.85 11.83
CA ASP A 293 -15.56 -1.32 13.19
C ASP A 293 -16.54 -0.18 13.53
N ALA A 294 -16.88 0.68 12.57
CA ALA A 294 -17.88 1.74 12.75
C ALA A 294 -19.29 1.18 12.95
N LYS A 295 -19.59 0.00 12.42
CA LYS A 295 -20.82 -0.76 12.66
C LYS A 295 -20.80 -1.55 13.98
N GLY A 296 -19.76 -1.41 14.79
CA GLY A 296 -19.63 -2.04 16.09
C GLY A 296 -19.11 -3.47 16.05
N LEU A 297 -18.56 -3.95 14.91
CA LEU A 297 -17.97 -5.27 14.83
C LEU A 297 -16.56 -5.25 15.48
N ASP A 298 -16.24 -6.28 16.28
CA ASP A 298 -14.85 -6.53 16.65
C ASP A 298 -14.10 -7.13 15.44
N ILE A 299 -13.48 -6.27 14.65
CA ILE A 299 -12.74 -6.71 13.46
C ILE A 299 -11.63 -7.71 13.81
N GLY A 300 -11.13 -7.70 15.05
CA GLY A 300 -10.13 -8.65 15.54
C GLY A 300 -10.61 -10.09 15.50
N ALA A 301 -11.90 -10.34 15.74
CA ALA A 301 -12.50 -11.67 15.69
C ALA A 301 -12.45 -12.33 14.29
N TYR A 302 -12.32 -11.51 13.22
CA TYR A 302 -12.33 -11.97 11.83
C TYR A 302 -10.93 -12.07 11.20
N GLY A 303 -9.92 -12.45 11.96
CA GLY A 303 -8.56 -12.69 11.44
C GLY A 303 -7.46 -11.89 12.11
N GLY A 304 -7.71 -11.40 13.34
CA GLY A 304 -6.74 -10.62 14.12
C GLY A 304 -6.85 -9.11 13.86
N ARG A 305 -6.26 -8.31 14.71
CA ARG A 305 -6.20 -6.84 14.56
C ARG A 305 -5.07 -6.42 13.64
N ASP A 306 -3.92 -7.06 13.75
CA ASP A 306 -2.76 -6.81 12.90
C ASP A 306 -2.72 -7.85 11.79
N ARG A 307 -2.79 -7.36 10.54
CA ARG A 307 -2.91 -8.20 9.34
C ARG A 307 -1.78 -7.92 8.37
N GLN A 308 -1.00 -8.95 8.11
CA GLN A 308 -0.10 -8.99 6.97
C GLN A 308 -0.76 -9.85 5.87
N LEU A 309 -1.01 -9.25 4.72
CA LEU A 309 -1.74 -9.89 3.63
C LEU A 309 -0.83 -10.28 2.49
N ALA A 310 -1.03 -11.47 1.95
CA ALA A 310 -0.37 -11.96 0.73
C ALA A 310 -1.00 -11.30 -0.53
N LEU A 311 -0.86 -9.99 -0.65
CA LEU A 311 -1.44 -9.20 -1.75
C LEU A 311 -0.59 -9.20 -3.01
N PHE A 312 0.71 -9.36 -2.85
CA PHE A 312 1.63 -9.32 -3.97
C PHE A 312 1.50 -10.55 -4.85
N GLN A 313 1.42 -10.33 -6.15
CA GLN A 313 1.36 -11.36 -7.18
C GLN A 313 2.27 -10.99 -8.33
N LEU A 314 2.88 -12.01 -8.94
CA LEU A 314 3.54 -11.85 -10.24
C LEU A 314 2.48 -11.52 -11.29
N ILE A 315 2.73 -10.48 -12.07
CA ILE A 315 1.80 -9.98 -13.09
C ILE A 315 2.27 -10.44 -14.46
N ASP A 316 1.48 -11.30 -15.07
CA ASP A 316 1.67 -11.72 -16.47
C ASP A 316 1.13 -10.67 -17.46
N ALA A 317 1.34 -10.90 -18.76
CA ALA A 317 0.88 -9.98 -19.79
C ALA A 317 -0.65 -9.83 -19.84
N SER A 318 -1.40 -10.90 -19.55
CA SER A 318 -2.86 -10.86 -19.51
C SER A 318 -3.36 -9.99 -18.35
N GLN A 319 -2.79 -10.18 -17.18
CA GLN A 319 -3.10 -9.41 -15.99
C GLN A 319 -2.66 -7.94 -16.12
N ALA A 320 -1.48 -7.68 -16.74
CA ALA A 320 -1.04 -6.31 -17.04
C ALA A 320 -2.03 -5.58 -17.94
N ARG A 321 -2.55 -6.26 -18.98
CA ARG A 321 -3.57 -5.70 -19.88
C ARG A 321 -4.87 -5.40 -19.13
N ARG A 322 -5.28 -6.26 -18.19
CA ARG A 322 -6.45 -6.00 -17.32
C ARG A 322 -6.26 -4.81 -16.43
N LEU A 323 -5.11 -4.67 -15.78
CA LEU A 323 -4.82 -3.56 -14.87
C LEU A 323 -4.69 -2.22 -15.61
N LEU A 324 -4.37 -2.22 -16.91
CA LEU A 324 -4.40 -1.02 -17.77
C LEU A 324 -5.82 -0.62 -18.17
N GLY A 325 -6.75 -1.57 -18.17
CA GLY A 325 -8.15 -1.31 -18.46
C GLY A 325 -8.88 -0.56 -17.34
N PRO A 326 -10.17 -0.27 -17.53
CA PRO A 326 -10.99 0.28 -16.46
C PRO A 326 -10.96 -0.62 -15.23
N THR A 327 -10.74 -0.03 -14.06
CA THR A 327 -10.77 -0.79 -12.80
C THR A 327 -12.15 -1.43 -12.63
N PRO A 328 -12.25 -2.77 -12.49
CA PRO A 328 -13.53 -3.43 -12.25
C PRO A 328 -14.19 -2.87 -10.99
N ALA A 329 -15.50 -2.72 -11.02
CA ALA A 329 -16.26 -2.32 -9.86
C ALA A 329 -16.16 -3.42 -8.78
N VAL A 330 -15.51 -3.10 -7.68
CA VAL A 330 -15.45 -3.98 -6.49
C VAL A 330 -16.68 -3.66 -5.63
N ASN A 331 -17.44 -4.68 -5.29
CA ASN A 331 -18.52 -4.56 -4.29
C ASN A 331 -17.92 -4.66 -2.90
N PHE A 332 -17.47 -3.55 -2.34
CA PHE A 332 -16.82 -3.52 -1.02
C PHE A 332 -17.78 -3.89 0.12
N ARG A 333 -19.08 -3.60 -0.01
CA ARG A 333 -20.11 -3.99 0.97
C ARG A 333 -20.21 -5.51 1.10
N ALA A 334 -20.07 -6.24 0.00
CA ALA A 334 -20.10 -7.70 0.03
C ALA A 334 -18.91 -8.32 0.76
N LEU A 335 -17.82 -7.55 0.95
CA LEU A 335 -16.62 -7.96 1.68
C LEU A 335 -16.70 -7.69 3.19
N SER A 336 -17.74 -6.98 3.66
CA SER A 336 -17.97 -6.74 5.08
C SER A 336 -18.23 -8.04 5.84
N ALA A 337 -17.74 -8.10 7.08
CA ALA A 337 -18.01 -9.20 8.00
C ALA A 337 -19.42 -9.11 8.64
N GLN A 338 -20.18 -8.06 8.35
CA GLN A 338 -21.51 -7.87 8.90
C GLN A 338 -22.43 -9.06 8.54
N GLY A 339 -23.03 -9.68 9.54
CA GLY A 339 -23.89 -10.86 9.38
C GLY A 339 -23.14 -12.14 9.02
N LYS A 340 -21.81 -12.14 9.03
CA LYS A 340 -20.99 -13.35 8.81
C LYS A 340 -20.64 -14.05 10.12
N SER A 341 -20.35 -15.35 10.06
CA SER A 341 -19.86 -16.10 11.20
C SER A 341 -18.43 -15.69 11.58
N VAL A 342 -18.00 -15.98 12.82
CA VAL A 342 -16.63 -15.69 13.30
C VAL A 342 -15.54 -16.47 12.54
N SER A 343 -15.91 -17.49 11.78
CA SER A 343 -15.01 -18.21 10.88
C SER A 343 -14.72 -17.46 9.58
N TYR A 344 -15.49 -16.40 9.27
CA TYR A 344 -15.26 -15.57 8.09
C TYR A 344 -13.87 -14.92 8.16
N ARG A 345 -13.20 -14.88 7.02
CA ARG A 345 -11.95 -14.14 6.80
C ARG A 345 -12.14 -13.22 5.61
N TYR A 346 -11.72 -11.98 5.76
CA TYR A 346 -11.80 -11.01 4.67
C TYR A 346 -11.04 -11.53 3.44
N PRO A 347 -11.68 -11.66 2.28
CA PRO A 347 -11.06 -12.22 1.07
C PRO A 347 -10.24 -11.17 0.30
N PHE A 348 -9.50 -10.34 1.04
CA PHE A 348 -8.70 -9.26 0.46
C PHE A 348 -7.63 -9.81 -0.46
N SER A 349 -7.73 -9.48 -1.75
CA SER A 349 -6.82 -10.00 -2.76
C SER A 349 -6.87 -9.15 -4.03
N LEU A 350 -5.74 -9.02 -4.72
CA LEU A 350 -5.68 -8.45 -6.07
C LEU A 350 -6.56 -9.22 -7.07
N ARG A 351 -6.80 -10.51 -6.86
CA ARG A 351 -7.63 -11.34 -7.73
C ARG A 351 -9.04 -10.81 -7.92
N LEU A 352 -9.56 -10.01 -6.98
CA LEU A 352 -10.88 -9.38 -7.11
C LEU A 352 -10.92 -8.34 -8.26
N LEU A 353 -9.78 -7.79 -8.64
CA LEU A 353 -9.64 -6.84 -9.76
C LEU A 353 -9.22 -7.53 -11.06
N LEU A 354 -8.80 -8.79 -11.01
CA LEU A 354 -8.31 -9.55 -12.17
C LEU A 354 -9.34 -10.53 -12.75
N ARG A 355 -10.56 -10.51 -12.23
CA ARG A 355 -11.68 -11.35 -12.70
C ARG A 355 -12.28 -10.85 -14.00
#